data_ea6bb3103c5f538fd84439315beeba25
#
_entry.id   ea6bb3103c5f538fd84439315beeba25
#
_cell.length_a   1.000
_cell.length_b   1.000
_cell.length_c   1.000
_cell.angle_alpha   90.00
_cell.angle_beta   90.00
_cell.angle_gamma   90.00
#
_symmetry.space_group_name_H-M   'P 1'
#
loop_
_entity.id
_entity.type
_entity.pdbx_description
1 polymer ?
#
loop_
_entity_poly.entity_id
_entity_poly.type
_entity_poly.pdbx_seq_one_letter_code
_entity_poly.pdbx_strand_id
1 'polypeptide(L)'
;GKGVGLDEESYPDIALGDIPNIYPYHMTITGEGMIAKRRASACLVSYMPAPVADAGAYDEIAELEKTIDEYAALKGNGSDVSAMEEPIRKLAVKAKLDEEIPYHEKKPFADYVASLHDYIEELKDSEVHVGLHILGQPLTGTLLVDGILQMLRLSNGDMPSIYDLFAEKDGVTLDDIQQHAGDMVETQGITGGQLMDKIRKEAKTVIETLASGSFTTEAITSAMALQEAQG
;
A
#
# COMPACT_ATOMS: atom_id res chain seq x y z
N GLY A 1 -27.81 -19.60 8.39
CA GLY A 1 -27.93 -20.84 7.80
C GLY A 1 -26.64 -21.64 7.63
N LYS A 2 -26.17 -22.29 8.70
CA LYS A 2 -25.03 -23.22 8.65
C LYS A 2 -25.52 -24.67 8.69
N GLY A 3 -26.51 -25.00 7.85
CA GLY A 3 -27.02 -26.36 7.73
C GLY A 3 -25.94 -27.38 7.38
N VAL A 4 -26.15 -28.62 7.75
CA VAL A 4 -25.17 -29.72 7.61
C VAL A 4 -25.19 -30.33 6.21
N GLY A 5 -26.28 -30.16 5.45
CA GLY A 5 -26.46 -30.68 4.11
C GLY A 5 -26.64 -29.60 3.04
N LEU A 6 -26.73 -30.04 1.81
CA LEU A 6 -27.08 -29.25 0.62
C LEU A 6 -28.37 -29.79 -0.05
N ASP A 7 -29.14 -30.54 0.71
CA ASP A 7 -30.41 -31.14 0.28
C ASP A 7 -31.61 -30.28 0.69
N GLU A 8 -32.79 -30.65 0.24
CA GLU A 8 -34.04 -29.95 0.50
C GLU A 8 -34.44 -29.97 1.98
N GLU A 9 -33.79 -30.80 2.82
CA GLU A 9 -33.95 -30.83 4.26
C GLU A 9 -33.01 -29.93 5.03
N SER A 10 -32.19 -29.14 4.33
CA SER A 10 -31.29 -28.19 4.97
C SER A 10 -32.08 -27.03 5.62
N TYR A 11 -31.56 -26.50 6.74
CA TYR A 11 -32.26 -25.42 7.45
C TYR A 11 -32.63 -24.22 6.56
N PRO A 12 -31.75 -23.73 5.65
CA PRO A 12 -32.14 -22.62 4.75
C PRO A 12 -33.30 -22.99 3.84
N ASP A 13 -33.35 -24.20 3.28
CA ASP A 13 -34.43 -24.63 2.38
C ASP A 13 -35.74 -24.78 3.13
N ILE A 14 -35.70 -25.36 4.33
CA ILE A 14 -36.91 -25.46 5.20
C ILE A 14 -37.41 -24.07 5.62
N ALA A 15 -36.52 -23.14 5.95
CA ALA A 15 -36.88 -21.82 6.46
C ALA A 15 -37.35 -20.87 5.35
N LEU A 16 -36.78 -20.95 4.15
CA LEU A 16 -37.02 -20.03 3.04
C LEU A 16 -37.99 -20.62 2.00
N GLY A 17 -37.97 -21.94 1.81
CA GLY A 17 -38.69 -22.57 0.71
C GLY A 17 -38.33 -21.91 -0.62
N ASP A 18 -39.35 -21.59 -1.41
CA ASP A 18 -39.19 -20.94 -2.74
C ASP A 18 -39.08 -19.41 -2.68
N ILE A 19 -38.96 -18.81 -1.48
CA ILE A 19 -38.88 -17.37 -1.33
C ILE A 19 -37.52 -16.85 -1.80
N PRO A 20 -37.48 -15.89 -2.75
CA PRO A 20 -36.22 -15.29 -3.17
C PRO A 20 -35.48 -14.65 -1.99
N ASN A 21 -34.19 -14.98 -1.86
CA ASN A 21 -33.35 -14.51 -0.77
C ASN A 21 -32.29 -13.56 -1.31
N ILE A 22 -32.16 -12.38 -0.68
CA ILE A 22 -31.14 -11.39 -0.98
C ILE A 22 -30.23 -11.26 0.24
N TYR A 23 -28.95 -11.42 0.02
CA TYR A 23 -27.94 -11.28 1.05
C TYR A 23 -27.06 -10.04 0.78
N PRO A 24 -27.32 -8.90 1.45
CA PRO A 24 -26.41 -7.77 1.41
C PRO A 24 -25.12 -8.11 2.12
N TYR A 25 -24.01 -8.11 1.41
CA TYR A 25 -22.71 -8.47 1.93
C TYR A 25 -21.99 -7.24 2.49
N HIS A 26 -22.06 -7.06 3.82
CA HIS A 26 -21.48 -5.90 4.52
C HIS A 26 -20.14 -6.19 5.18
N MET A 27 -19.80 -7.46 5.35
CA MET A 27 -18.61 -7.88 6.06
C MET A 27 -17.58 -8.44 5.09
N THR A 28 -16.32 -8.31 5.43
CA THR A 28 -15.20 -8.81 4.61
C THR A 28 -14.87 -10.29 4.84
N ILE A 29 -15.67 -10.99 5.64
CA ILE A 29 -15.48 -12.42 5.90
C ILE A 29 -15.92 -13.23 4.68
N THR A 30 -14.97 -13.73 3.91
CA THR A 30 -15.16 -14.43 2.65
C THR A 30 -16.09 -15.65 2.73
N GLY A 31 -16.19 -16.28 3.90
CA GLY A 31 -17.04 -17.47 4.11
C GLY A 31 -18.54 -17.19 4.09
N GLU A 32 -19.01 -16.02 4.52
CA GLU A 32 -20.45 -15.75 4.65
C GLU A 32 -21.17 -15.67 3.32
N GLY A 33 -20.63 -14.95 2.36
CA GLY A 33 -21.22 -14.84 1.02
C GLY A 33 -21.29 -16.19 0.33
N MET A 34 -20.24 -17.00 0.45
CA MET A 34 -20.21 -18.36 -0.11
C MET A 34 -21.27 -19.27 0.54
N ILE A 35 -21.48 -19.17 1.84
CA ILE A 35 -22.51 -19.94 2.55
C ILE A 35 -23.91 -19.48 2.10
N ALA A 36 -24.16 -18.18 2.04
CA ALA A 36 -25.42 -17.63 1.59
C ALA A 36 -25.75 -18.08 0.16
N LYS A 37 -24.79 -17.99 -0.75
CA LYS A 37 -24.96 -18.42 -2.15
C LYS A 37 -25.21 -19.93 -2.30
N ARG A 38 -24.41 -20.76 -1.60
CA ARG A 38 -24.44 -22.22 -1.78
C ARG A 38 -25.56 -22.90 -1.01
N ARG A 39 -25.95 -22.38 0.15
CA ARG A 39 -26.89 -23.04 1.05
C ARG A 39 -28.26 -22.37 1.14
N ALA A 40 -28.40 -21.15 0.66
CA ALA A 40 -29.66 -20.42 0.66
C ALA A 40 -30.02 -19.89 -0.72
N SER A 41 -29.29 -20.30 -1.75
CA SER A 41 -29.48 -19.79 -3.13
C SER A 41 -29.64 -18.27 -3.20
N ALA A 42 -28.98 -17.54 -2.29
CA ALA A 42 -29.12 -16.13 -2.13
C ALA A 42 -28.51 -15.35 -3.30
N CYS A 43 -29.22 -14.32 -3.73
CA CYS A 43 -28.64 -13.29 -4.58
C CYS A 43 -27.71 -12.42 -3.72
N LEU A 44 -26.42 -12.47 -3.99
CA LEU A 44 -25.44 -11.64 -3.27
C LEU A 44 -25.46 -10.23 -3.81
N VAL A 45 -25.74 -9.27 -2.93
CA VAL A 45 -25.56 -7.85 -3.20
C VAL A 45 -24.25 -7.43 -2.57
N SER A 46 -23.24 -7.33 -3.43
CA SER A 46 -21.90 -6.89 -3.06
C SER A 46 -21.74 -5.40 -3.33
N TYR A 47 -20.86 -4.75 -2.59
CA TYR A 47 -20.48 -3.36 -2.80
C TYR A 47 -18.95 -3.26 -2.86
N MET A 48 -18.47 -2.14 -3.40
CA MET A 48 -17.02 -1.89 -3.47
C MET A 48 -16.45 -1.82 -2.04
N PRO A 49 -15.35 -2.53 -1.73
CA PRO A 49 -14.69 -2.38 -0.44
C PRO A 49 -14.24 -0.93 -0.23
N ALA A 50 -14.07 -0.53 1.02
CA ALA A 50 -13.45 0.74 1.33
C ALA A 50 -12.05 0.79 0.69
N PRO A 51 -11.64 1.93 0.11
CA PRO A 51 -10.29 2.07 -0.39
C PRO A 51 -9.28 1.77 0.72
N VAL A 52 -8.19 1.16 0.37
CA VAL A 52 -7.01 1.07 1.23
C VAL A 52 -6.01 2.13 0.78
N ALA A 53 -5.38 2.76 1.74
CA ALA A 53 -4.24 3.62 1.53
C ALA A 53 -3.03 3.00 2.22
N ASP A 54 -1.85 3.32 1.74
CA ASP A 54 -0.62 2.95 2.44
C ASP A 54 -0.64 3.59 3.84
N ALA A 55 -0.21 2.86 4.85
CA ALA A 55 -0.29 3.31 6.24
C ALA A 55 0.45 4.63 6.47
N GLY A 56 1.45 4.91 5.64
CA GLY A 56 2.36 6.02 5.83
C GLY A 56 3.23 5.86 7.09
N ALA A 57 4.20 6.71 7.24
CA ALA A 57 5.00 6.75 8.47
C ALA A 57 4.31 7.65 9.50
N TYR A 58 4.13 7.14 10.73
CA TYR A 58 3.79 8.00 11.87
C TYR A 58 4.95 8.95 12.17
N ASP A 59 4.68 10.07 12.85
CA ASP A 59 5.69 11.13 13.08
C ASP A 59 7.04 10.59 13.62
N GLU A 60 6.99 9.65 14.58
CA GLU A 60 8.20 9.03 15.15
C GLU A 60 8.95 8.14 14.16
N ILE A 61 8.22 7.41 13.33
CA ILE A 61 8.79 6.55 12.29
C ILE A 61 9.38 7.40 11.18
N ALA A 62 8.72 8.48 10.77
CA ALA A 62 9.24 9.42 9.77
C ALA A 62 10.54 10.11 10.22
N GLU A 63 10.65 10.45 11.52
CA GLU A 63 11.88 11.01 12.08
C GLU A 63 13.03 9.98 12.07
N LEU A 64 12.73 8.73 12.40
CA LEU A 64 13.68 7.62 12.37
C LEU A 64 14.13 7.34 10.93
N GLU A 65 13.22 7.22 9.99
CA GLU A 65 13.48 6.99 8.58
C GLU A 65 14.43 8.05 8.01
N LYS A 66 14.11 9.33 8.21
CA LYS A 66 14.97 10.43 7.79
C LYS A 66 16.39 10.31 8.34
N THR A 67 16.53 9.88 9.60
CA THR A 67 17.85 9.73 10.25
C THR A 67 18.60 8.52 9.68
N ILE A 68 17.89 7.46 9.31
CA ILE A 68 18.44 6.29 8.61
C ILE A 68 18.94 6.68 7.21
N ASP A 69 18.19 7.47 6.48
CA ASP A 69 18.58 7.97 5.16
C ASP A 69 19.83 8.85 5.21
N GLU A 70 19.89 9.74 6.21
CA GLU A 70 21.09 10.56 6.46
C GLU A 70 22.32 9.69 6.79
N TYR A 71 22.11 8.62 7.58
CA TYR A 71 23.15 7.64 7.88
C TYR A 71 23.63 6.92 6.60
N ALA A 72 22.71 6.44 5.76
CA ALA A 72 23.02 5.75 4.51
C ALA A 72 23.80 6.67 3.55
N ALA A 73 23.36 7.91 3.38
CA ALA A 73 24.00 8.91 2.53
C ALA A 73 25.44 9.24 3.00
N LEU A 74 25.65 9.44 4.30
CA LEU A 74 26.97 9.72 4.86
C LEU A 74 27.92 8.52 4.74
N LYS A 75 27.40 7.31 4.98
CA LYS A 75 28.15 6.06 4.84
C LYS A 75 28.55 5.81 3.39
N GLY A 76 27.64 6.05 2.44
CA GLY A 76 27.92 5.94 1.00
C GLY A 76 29.04 6.87 0.54
N ASN A 77 29.15 8.05 1.17
CA ASN A 77 30.23 9.00 0.92
C ASN A 77 31.53 8.70 1.68
N GLY A 78 31.61 7.57 2.41
CA GLY A 78 32.77 7.17 3.18
C GLY A 78 33.03 8.02 4.44
N SER A 79 32.01 8.73 4.93
CA SER A 79 32.10 9.54 6.16
C SER A 79 31.97 8.66 7.41
N ASP A 80 32.54 9.16 8.55
CA ASP A 80 32.33 8.51 9.84
C ASP A 80 30.88 8.72 10.31
N VAL A 81 30.16 7.63 10.49
CA VAL A 81 28.75 7.62 10.90
C VAL A 81 28.54 7.23 12.36
N SER A 82 29.60 7.02 13.12
CA SER A 82 29.53 6.57 14.52
C SER A 82 28.71 7.48 15.42
N ALA A 83 28.68 8.78 15.13
CA ALA A 83 27.89 9.77 15.88
C ALA A 83 26.39 9.59 15.69
N MET A 84 25.94 8.87 14.66
CA MET A 84 24.52 8.66 14.36
C MET A 84 23.94 7.39 15.01
N GLU A 85 24.80 6.48 15.50
CA GLU A 85 24.36 5.20 16.05
C GLU A 85 23.43 5.38 17.26
N GLU A 86 23.80 6.25 18.21
CA GLU A 86 22.99 6.49 19.40
C GLU A 86 21.69 7.23 19.12
N PRO A 87 21.63 8.27 18.27
CA PRO A 87 20.39 8.87 17.80
C PRO A 87 19.42 7.86 17.17
N ILE A 88 19.90 7.01 16.24
CA ILE A 88 19.06 5.98 15.59
C ILE A 88 18.48 5.02 16.62
N ARG A 89 19.29 4.52 17.56
CA ARG A 89 18.81 3.63 18.62
C ARG A 89 17.73 4.28 19.49
N LYS A 90 17.91 5.55 19.86
CA LYS A 90 16.91 6.29 20.65
C LYS A 90 15.60 6.48 19.91
N LEU A 91 15.68 6.79 18.62
CA LEU A 91 14.49 6.94 17.78
C LEU A 91 13.78 5.60 17.59
N ALA A 92 14.51 4.49 17.41
CA ALA A 92 13.92 3.16 17.32
C ALA A 92 13.15 2.77 18.60
N VAL A 93 13.71 3.06 19.78
CA VAL A 93 13.02 2.86 21.07
C VAL A 93 11.80 3.79 21.20
N LYS A 94 11.91 5.06 20.80
CA LYS A 94 10.79 6.00 20.80
C LYS A 94 9.65 5.55 19.89
N ALA A 95 9.99 5.00 18.72
CA ALA A 95 9.06 4.42 17.77
C ALA A 95 8.55 3.02 18.19
N LYS A 96 9.02 2.47 19.33
CA LYS A 96 8.69 1.12 19.83
C LYS A 96 9.06 -0.02 18.87
N LEU A 97 10.12 0.15 18.10
CA LEU A 97 10.62 -0.87 17.18
C LEU A 97 11.69 -1.76 17.82
N ASP A 98 12.13 -1.45 19.02
CA ASP A 98 13.16 -2.20 19.76
C ASP A 98 12.71 -3.60 20.21
N GLU A 99 11.40 -3.82 20.36
CA GLU A 99 10.84 -5.15 20.64
C GLU A 99 10.85 -6.05 19.40
N GLU A 100 10.54 -5.50 18.23
CA GLU A 100 10.46 -6.23 16.96
C GLU A 100 11.84 -6.42 16.33
N ILE A 101 12.69 -5.38 16.40
CA ILE A 101 14.05 -5.37 15.86
C ILE A 101 15.04 -5.02 16.97
N PRO A 102 15.41 -5.98 17.82
CA PRO A 102 16.33 -5.74 18.91
C PRO A 102 17.76 -5.50 18.40
N TYR A 103 18.42 -4.45 18.93
CA TYR A 103 19.83 -4.21 18.68
C TYR A 103 20.72 -5.27 19.33
N HIS A 104 21.65 -5.82 18.57
CA HIS A 104 22.63 -6.79 19.05
C HIS A 104 24.06 -6.25 18.93
N GLU A 105 24.72 -5.98 20.04
CA GLU A 105 26.11 -5.45 20.08
C GLU A 105 27.15 -6.30 19.30
N LYS A 106 26.85 -7.57 19.05
CA LYS A 106 27.77 -8.50 18.33
C LYS A 106 27.63 -8.42 16.80
N LYS A 107 26.61 -7.72 16.29
CA LYS A 107 26.39 -7.55 14.85
C LYS A 107 26.84 -6.15 14.41
N PRO A 108 27.27 -5.99 13.15
CA PRO A 108 27.56 -4.67 12.60
C PRO A 108 26.33 -3.75 12.75
N PHE A 109 26.55 -2.50 13.15
CA PHE A 109 25.44 -1.55 13.28
C PHE A 109 24.71 -1.31 11.96
N ALA A 110 25.43 -1.41 10.84
CA ALA A 110 24.85 -1.32 9.51
C ALA A 110 23.76 -2.36 9.24
N ASP A 111 23.90 -3.59 9.74
CA ASP A 111 22.91 -4.65 9.58
C ASP A 111 21.64 -4.34 10.40
N TYR A 112 21.82 -3.71 11.57
CA TYR A 112 20.70 -3.23 12.37
C TYR A 112 19.92 -2.12 11.67
N VAL A 113 20.63 -1.15 11.07
CA VAL A 113 20.02 -0.06 10.30
C VAL A 113 19.28 -0.59 9.08
N ALA A 114 19.86 -1.55 8.36
CA ALA A 114 19.19 -2.20 7.22
C ALA A 114 17.89 -2.89 7.66
N SER A 115 17.93 -3.66 8.76
CA SER A 115 16.74 -4.33 9.30
C SER A 115 15.64 -3.34 9.74
N LEU A 116 16.02 -2.19 10.32
CA LEU A 116 15.07 -1.13 10.67
C LEU A 116 14.45 -0.52 9.42
N HIS A 117 15.24 -0.26 8.39
CA HIS A 117 14.78 0.31 7.13
C HIS A 117 13.78 -0.65 6.45
N ASP A 118 14.14 -1.93 6.30
CA ASP A 118 13.26 -2.94 5.69
C ASP A 118 11.92 -3.05 6.43
N TYR A 119 11.95 -3.01 7.76
CA TYR A 119 10.74 -3.07 8.58
C TYR A 119 9.86 -1.80 8.45
N ILE A 120 10.49 -0.63 8.36
CA ILE A 120 9.76 0.64 8.13
C ILE A 120 9.09 0.61 6.76
N GLU A 121 9.76 0.11 5.73
CA GLU A 121 9.16 -0.04 4.40
C GLU A 121 7.99 -1.03 4.42
N GLU A 122 8.12 -2.17 5.10
CA GLU A 122 7.03 -3.12 5.28
C GLU A 122 5.82 -2.49 6.01
N LEU A 123 6.07 -1.68 7.04
CA LEU A 123 5.01 -0.93 7.73
C LEU A 123 4.34 0.10 6.82
N LYS A 124 5.09 0.82 6.01
CA LYS A 124 4.57 1.80 5.05
C LYS A 124 3.72 1.14 3.96
N ASP A 125 4.13 -0.04 3.52
CA ASP A 125 3.41 -0.84 2.54
C ASP A 125 2.18 -1.53 3.12
N SER A 126 2.03 -1.53 4.46
CA SER A 126 0.85 -2.09 5.09
C SER A 126 -0.39 -1.30 4.69
N GLU A 127 -1.44 -2.03 4.34
CA GLU A 127 -2.69 -1.46 3.86
C GLU A 127 -3.61 -1.11 5.01
N VAL A 128 -4.04 0.14 5.07
CA VAL A 128 -5.03 0.61 6.04
C VAL A 128 -6.33 0.95 5.32
N HIS A 129 -7.44 0.38 5.78
CA HIS A 129 -8.75 0.74 5.26
C HIS A 129 -9.09 2.19 5.62
N VAL A 130 -9.33 3.01 4.60
CA VAL A 130 -9.69 4.42 4.77
C VAL A 130 -11.21 4.54 4.85
N GLY A 131 -11.72 4.50 6.08
CA GLY A 131 -13.15 4.66 6.34
C GLY A 131 -13.97 3.40 6.00
N LEU A 132 -15.28 3.60 5.84
CA LEU A 132 -16.23 2.56 5.43
C LEU A 132 -16.90 3.01 4.13
N HIS A 133 -17.05 2.07 3.20
CA HIS A 133 -17.82 2.35 2.00
C HIS A 133 -19.31 2.47 2.34
N ILE A 134 -19.98 3.49 1.83
CA ILE A 134 -21.42 3.66 1.99
C ILE A 134 -22.12 3.09 0.76
N LEU A 135 -22.94 2.07 0.96
CA LEU A 135 -23.68 1.43 -0.12
C LEU A 135 -24.50 2.44 -0.94
N GLY A 136 -24.31 2.43 -2.24
CA GLY A 136 -25.00 3.31 -3.18
C GLY A 136 -24.37 4.70 -3.34
N GLN A 137 -23.28 5.00 -2.66
CA GLN A 137 -22.51 6.23 -2.86
C GLN A 137 -21.22 5.93 -3.62
N PRO A 138 -20.92 6.64 -4.72
CA PRO A 138 -19.64 6.51 -5.40
C PRO A 138 -18.52 7.12 -4.55
N LEU A 139 -17.30 6.64 -4.76
CA LEU A 139 -16.11 7.27 -4.19
C LEU A 139 -15.93 8.67 -4.77
N THR A 140 -15.53 9.62 -3.93
CA THR A 140 -15.29 11.02 -4.32
C THR A 140 -14.05 11.58 -3.63
N GLY A 141 -13.47 12.64 -4.19
CA GLY A 141 -12.30 13.31 -3.61
C GLY A 141 -11.11 12.37 -3.45
N THR A 142 -10.44 12.43 -2.30
CA THR A 142 -9.26 11.61 -1.99
C THR A 142 -9.55 10.11 -2.01
N LEU A 143 -10.74 9.69 -1.56
CA LEU A 143 -11.14 8.28 -1.60
C LEU A 143 -11.24 7.72 -3.02
N LEU A 144 -11.62 8.55 -4.00
CA LEU A 144 -11.63 8.16 -5.41
C LEU A 144 -10.20 7.96 -5.91
N VAL A 145 -9.29 8.87 -5.59
CA VAL A 145 -7.87 8.78 -5.96
C VAL A 145 -7.24 7.52 -5.37
N ASP A 146 -7.39 7.31 -4.08
CA ASP A 146 -6.85 6.14 -3.39
C ASP A 146 -7.44 4.83 -3.94
N GLY A 147 -8.74 4.80 -4.23
CA GLY A 147 -9.40 3.66 -4.86
C GLY A 147 -8.88 3.35 -6.27
N ILE A 148 -8.58 4.36 -7.08
CA ILE A 148 -7.98 4.19 -8.41
C ILE A 148 -6.55 3.69 -8.29
N LEU A 149 -5.75 4.28 -7.40
CA LEU A 149 -4.38 3.83 -7.15
C LEU A 149 -4.35 2.37 -6.72
N GLN A 150 -5.25 1.96 -5.81
CA GLN A 150 -5.39 0.58 -5.39
C GLN A 150 -5.67 -0.37 -6.56
N MET A 151 -6.50 0.03 -7.51
CA MET A 151 -6.80 -0.80 -8.70
C MET A 151 -5.62 -0.89 -9.67
N LEU A 152 -4.79 0.16 -9.76
CA LEU A 152 -3.68 0.27 -10.71
C LEU A 152 -2.32 -0.14 -10.13
N ARG A 153 -2.22 -0.43 -8.84
CA ARG A 153 -0.94 -0.77 -8.18
C ARG A 153 -0.39 -2.14 -8.54
N LEU A 154 -1.23 -3.03 -9.05
CA LEU A 154 -0.83 -4.37 -9.48
C LEU A 154 -1.01 -4.50 -10.98
N SER A 155 -0.10 -5.21 -11.62
CA SER A 155 -0.22 -5.55 -13.03
C SER A 155 -1.46 -6.42 -13.28
N ASN A 156 -2.14 -6.20 -14.40
CA ASN A 156 -3.32 -6.95 -14.79
C ASN A 156 -3.21 -7.41 -16.25
N GLY A 157 -2.83 -8.66 -16.46
CA GLY A 157 -2.53 -9.20 -17.77
C GLY A 157 -1.34 -8.46 -18.40
N ASP A 158 -1.54 -7.91 -19.58
CA ASP A 158 -0.51 -7.16 -20.31
C ASP A 158 -0.37 -5.69 -19.85
N MET A 159 -1.20 -5.25 -18.90
CA MET A 159 -1.13 -3.89 -18.36
C MET A 159 -0.19 -3.89 -17.16
N PRO A 160 0.93 -3.16 -17.21
CA PRO A 160 1.83 -3.01 -16.06
C PRO A 160 1.13 -2.20 -14.95
N SER A 161 1.64 -2.30 -13.73
CA SER A 161 1.18 -1.44 -12.64
C SER A 161 1.55 0.02 -12.92
N ILE A 162 0.84 0.96 -12.30
CA ILE A 162 1.19 2.37 -12.42
C ILE A 162 2.60 2.65 -11.86
N TYR A 163 3.01 1.93 -10.82
CA TYR A 163 4.33 2.08 -10.22
C TYR A 163 5.44 1.52 -11.12
N ASP A 164 5.18 0.41 -11.85
CA ASP A 164 6.13 -0.11 -12.84
C ASP A 164 6.41 0.90 -13.94
N LEU A 165 5.36 1.62 -14.42
CA LEU A 165 5.52 2.64 -15.45
C LEU A 165 6.40 3.81 -15.00
N PHE A 166 6.27 4.24 -13.74
CA PHE A 166 7.10 5.30 -13.18
C PHE A 166 8.53 4.81 -12.89
N ALA A 167 8.69 3.58 -12.41
CA ALA A 167 10.00 2.96 -12.21
C ALA A 167 10.77 2.82 -13.52
N GLU A 168 10.11 2.36 -14.59
CA GLU A 168 10.69 2.24 -15.93
C GLU A 168 11.15 3.62 -16.47
N LYS A 169 10.35 4.68 -16.24
CA LYS A 169 10.72 6.05 -16.58
C LYS A 169 12.01 6.48 -15.89
N ASP A 170 12.19 6.14 -14.62
CA ASP A 170 13.41 6.44 -13.86
C ASP A 170 14.55 5.46 -14.14
N GLY A 171 14.36 4.49 -15.05
CA GLY A 171 15.37 3.52 -15.49
C GLY A 171 15.66 2.41 -14.48
N VAL A 172 14.72 2.09 -13.63
CA VAL A 172 14.82 1.08 -12.57
C VAL A 172 13.64 0.10 -12.63
N THR A 173 13.71 -1.00 -11.88
CA THR A 173 12.59 -1.91 -11.69
C THR A 173 12.08 -1.84 -10.26
N LEU A 174 10.79 -2.03 -10.04
CA LEU A 174 10.21 -2.04 -8.69
C LEU A 174 10.85 -3.12 -7.81
N ASP A 175 11.07 -4.31 -8.36
CA ASP A 175 11.70 -5.41 -7.64
C ASP A 175 13.10 -5.05 -7.12
N ASP A 176 13.90 -4.37 -7.93
CA ASP A 176 15.24 -3.89 -7.54
C ASP A 176 15.16 -2.87 -6.41
N ILE A 177 14.24 -1.91 -6.52
CA ILE A 177 14.06 -0.87 -5.49
C ILE A 177 13.61 -1.51 -4.17
N GLN A 178 12.68 -2.46 -4.22
CA GLN A 178 12.14 -3.10 -3.02
C GLN A 178 13.16 -4.03 -2.34
N GLN A 179 13.95 -4.78 -3.13
CA GLN A 179 14.98 -5.66 -2.58
C GLN A 179 16.19 -4.90 -2.01
N HIS A 180 16.44 -3.69 -2.50
CA HIS A 180 17.58 -2.86 -2.14
C HIS A 180 17.15 -1.47 -1.65
N ALA A 181 16.06 -1.40 -0.89
CA ALA A 181 15.45 -0.13 -0.46
C ALA A 181 16.42 0.77 0.32
N GLY A 182 17.34 0.19 1.11
CA GLY A 182 18.38 0.93 1.84
C GLY A 182 19.59 1.34 1.00
N ASP A 183 19.75 0.84 -0.22
CA ASP A 183 20.91 1.11 -1.05
C ASP A 183 20.74 2.39 -1.87
N MET A 184 21.85 3.07 -2.16
CA MET A 184 21.84 4.26 -3.01
C MET A 184 21.64 3.88 -4.47
N VAL A 185 20.63 4.45 -5.09
CA VAL A 185 20.42 4.38 -6.54
C VAL A 185 21.30 5.43 -7.22
N GLU A 186 22.44 4.99 -7.76
CA GLU A 186 23.49 5.89 -8.29
C GLU A 186 22.97 6.88 -9.34
N THR A 187 22.00 6.46 -10.17
CA THR A 187 21.42 7.29 -11.23
C THR A 187 20.57 8.44 -10.69
N GLN A 188 20.00 8.29 -9.50
CA GLN A 188 19.08 9.25 -8.89
C GLN A 188 19.69 9.98 -7.66
N GLY A 189 20.75 9.44 -7.08
CA GLY A 189 21.42 10.02 -5.90
C GLY A 189 20.58 9.95 -4.61
N ILE A 190 19.59 9.06 -4.57
CA ILE A 190 18.69 8.81 -3.44
C ILE A 190 18.61 7.32 -3.16
N THR A 191 18.12 6.93 -1.99
CA THR A 191 17.94 5.51 -1.66
C THR A 191 16.78 4.89 -2.43
N GLY A 192 16.75 3.55 -2.52
CA GLY A 192 15.64 2.83 -3.15
C GLY A 192 14.29 3.17 -2.52
N GLY A 193 14.22 3.26 -1.18
CA GLY A 193 13.01 3.66 -0.44
C GLY A 193 12.55 5.07 -0.80
N GLN A 194 13.48 6.05 -0.84
CA GLN A 194 13.18 7.42 -1.26
C GLN A 194 12.69 7.49 -2.70
N LEU A 195 13.25 6.66 -3.59
CA LEU A 195 12.80 6.55 -4.97
C LEU A 195 11.38 5.96 -5.05
N MET A 196 11.07 4.95 -4.23
CA MET A 196 9.72 4.40 -4.16
C MET A 196 8.70 5.43 -3.69
N ASP A 197 9.03 6.23 -2.66
CA ASP A 197 8.16 7.33 -2.20
C ASP A 197 7.95 8.40 -3.27
N LYS A 198 9.00 8.73 -4.03
CA LYS A 198 8.90 9.63 -5.19
C LYS A 198 7.91 9.06 -6.21
N ILE A 199 8.06 7.79 -6.59
CA ILE A 199 7.19 7.10 -7.55
C ILE A 199 5.72 7.11 -7.08
N ARG A 200 5.47 6.77 -5.81
CA ARG A 200 4.12 6.81 -5.23
C ARG A 200 3.50 8.20 -5.30
N LYS A 201 4.27 9.23 -4.95
CA LYS A 201 3.82 10.63 -4.99
C LYS A 201 3.53 11.11 -6.41
N GLU A 202 4.38 10.78 -7.37
CA GLU A 202 4.17 11.12 -8.78
C GLU A 202 2.92 10.44 -9.32
N ALA A 203 2.75 9.14 -9.10
CA ALA A 203 1.57 8.39 -9.49
C ALA A 203 0.29 9.00 -8.89
N LYS A 204 0.31 9.32 -7.59
CA LYS A 204 -0.82 9.98 -6.92
C LYS A 204 -1.15 11.32 -7.55
N THR A 205 -0.15 12.16 -7.82
CA THR A 205 -0.34 13.48 -8.44
C THR A 205 -0.99 13.38 -9.82
N VAL A 206 -0.59 12.40 -10.63
CA VAL A 206 -1.20 12.16 -11.94
C VAL A 206 -2.68 11.77 -11.79
N ILE A 207 -2.99 10.85 -10.90
CA ILE A 207 -4.38 10.42 -10.66
C ILE A 207 -5.22 11.57 -10.09
N GLU A 208 -4.69 12.38 -9.16
CA GLU A 208 -5.36 13.58 -8.63
C GLU A 208 -5.68 14.58 -9.74
N THR A 209 -4.75 14.81 -10.65
CA THR A 209 -4.94 15.70 -11.80
C THR A 209 -6.04 15.19 -12.73
N LEU A 210 -6.03 13.90 -13.03
CA LEU A 210 -7.04 13.26 -13.85
C LEU A 210 -8.43 13.31 -13.18
N ALA A 211 -8.50 12.99 -11.89
CA ALA A 211 -9.75 12.99 -11.13
C ALA A 211 -10.33 14.40 -10.99
N SER A 212 -9.51 15.41 -10.72
CA SER A 212 -9.94 16.82 -10.61
C SER A 212 -10.49 17.37 -11.93
N GLY A 213 -9.92 16.95 -13.06
CA GLY A 213 -10.37 17.27 -14.41
C GLY A 213 -11.49 16.36 -14.93
N SER A 214 -12.09 15.51 -14.08
CA SER A 214 -13.14 14.56 -14.46
C SER A 214 -12.74 13.66 -15.65
N PHE A 215 -11.46 13.31 -15.76
CA PHE A 215 -10.88 12.48 -16.83
C PHE A 215 -11.13 13.01 -18.24
N THR A 216 -11.24 14.33 -18.39
CA THR A 216 -11.35 14.98 -19.71
C THR A 216 -10.05 14.92 -20.48
N THR A 217 -10.11 15.20 -21.80
CA THR A 217 -8.91 15.26 -22.65
C THR A 217 -7.91 16.30 -22.16
N GLU A 218 -8.40 17.43 -21.64
CA GLU A 218 -7.58 18.50 -21.07
C GLU A 218 -6.85 18.03 -19.81
N ALA A 219 -7.54 17.27 -18.96
CA ALA A 219 -6.92 16.68 -17.76
C ALA A 219 -5.85 15.64 -18.11
N ILE A 220 -6.09 14.81 -19.12
CA ILE A 220 -5.11 13.85 -19.64
C ILE A 220 -3.87 14.59 -20.14
N THR A 221 -4.05 15.63 -20.96
CA THR A 221 -2.95 16.45 -21.48
C THR A 221 -2.16 17.11 -20.35
N SER A 222 -2.86 17.62 -19.34
CA SER A 222 -2.21 18.25 -18.16
C SER A 222 -1.41 17.23 -17.33
N ALA A 223 -1.93 16.02 -17.15
CA ALA A 223 -1.24 14.95 -16.45
C ALA A 223 0.01 14.49 -17.21
N MET A 224 -0.06 14.40 -18.55
CA MET A 224 1.10 14.07 -19.40
C MET A 224 2.17 15.17 -19.32
N ALA A 225 1.78 16.45 -19.37
CA ALA A 225 2.71 17.56 -19.22
C ALA A 225 3.41 17.60 -17.86
N LEU A 226 2.72 17.22 -16.79
CA LEU A 226 3.33 17.08 -15.46
C LEU A 226 4.39 15.97 -15.44
N GLN A 227 4.11 14.86 -16.10
CA GLN A 227 5.04 13.73 -16.22
C GLN A 227 6.30 14.13 -17.01
N GLU A 228 6.16 14.90 -18.09
CA GLU A 228 7.29 15.40 -18.90
C GLU A 228 8.11 16.46 -18.14
N ALA A 229 7.48 17.30 -17.33
CA ALA A 229 8.17 18.37 -16.60
C ALA A 229 9.00 17.86 -15.40
N GLN A 230 8.72 16.64 -14.93
CA GLN A 230 9.43 16.00 -13.80
C GLN A 230 10.56 15.07 -14.26
N GLY A 231 10.72 14.81 -15.55
CA GLY A 231 11.80 14.07 -16.21
C GLY A 231 12.86 15.00 -16.72
#